data_fce82dd1331d0b1d0a26928734f3279b
#
_entry.id   fce82dd1331d0b1d0a26928734f3279b
#
_cell.length_a   1.000
_cell.length_b   1.000
_cell.length_c   1.000
_cell.angle_alpha   90.00
_cell.angle_beta   90.00
_cell.angle_gamma   90.00
#
_symmetry.space_group_name_H-M   'P 1'
#
loop_
_entity.id
_entity.type
_entity.pdbx_description
1 polymer ?
#
loop_
_entity_poly.entity_id
_entity_poly.type
_entity_poly.pdbx_seq_one_letter_code
_entity_poly.pdbx_strand_id
1 'polypeptide(L)'
;EAIVLSLSRMNRIMEVDPANMVAVAQAGVVTADLQAEVERRGLFYPPDPASSRQCTLGGNVATAASGARGLKYGGTMDYVLGLEVVLSSGEVLRTGGRVIKNATGYSLTQLFLGSEGTLGVVTEVVVRLLTLPDARGMVSAAFARMEEAMEAVIGLLLAGIVPAAVELMDQTTVSCVEEYLHGGLPTWAGALIMVEVDGDGEGVARDLERGRGL
;
A
#
# COMPACT_ATOMS: atom_id res chain seq x y z
N GLU A 1 3.30 19.11 -30.32
CA GLU A 1 2.04 18.40 -30.14
C GLU A 1 2.27 17.22 -29.18
N ALA A 2 1.38 17.00 -28.24
CA ALA A 2 1.45 15.89 -27.30
C ALA A 2 0.21 14.99 -27.49
N ILE A 3 0.39 13.67 -27.31
CA ILE A 3 -0.70 12.70 -27.33
C ILE A 3 -0.94 12.22 -25.90
N VAL A 4 -2.19 12.23 -25.44
CA VAL A 4 -2.60 11.66 -24.16
C VAL A 4 -3.20 10.29 -24.39
N LEU A 5 -2.58 9.24 -23.85
CA LEU A 5 -3.08 7.87 -23.90
C LEU A 5 -3.79 7.55 -22.58
N SER A 6 -5.11 7.42 -22.61
CA SER A 6 -5.90 7.02 -21.44
C SER A 6 -6.07 5.50 -21.39
N LEU A 7 -5.71 4.90 -20.26
CA LEU A 7 -5.90 3.47 -19.97
C LEU A 7 -7.17 3.20 -19.14
N SER A 8 -8.02 4.20 -18.91
CA SER A 8 -9.23 4.06 -18.07
C SER A 8 -10.22 2.98 -18.53
N ARG A 9 -10.19 2.60 -19.82
CA ARG A 9 -10.99 1.51 -20.39
C ARG A 9 -10.40 0.11 -20.16
N MET A 10 -9.14 0.02 -19.74
CA MET A 10 -8.46 -1.22 -19.35
C MET A 10 -8.60 -1.44 -17.84
N ASN A 11 -9.83 -1.65 -17.37
CA ASN A 11 -10.20 -1.62 -15.95
C ASN A 11 -10.79 -2.94 -15.44
N ARG A 12 -10.45 -4.07 -16.07
CA ARG A 12 -10.95 -5.38 -15.66
C ARG A 12 -9.97 -6.08 -14.72
N ILE A 13 -10.48 -6.62 -13.62
CA ILE A 13 -9.81 -7.65 -12.84
C ILE A 13 -10.04 -8.95 -13.64
N MET A 14 -8.95 -9.47 -14.21
CA MET A 14 -9.00 -10.60 -15.13
C MET A 14 -9.17 -11.91 -14.38
N GLU A 15 -8.48 -12.02 -13.23
CA GLU A 15 -8.46 -13.23 -12.43
C GLU A 15 -8.07 -12.90 -10.99
N VAL A 16 -8.68 -13.59 -10.03
CA VAL A 16 -8.18 -13.72 -8.66
C VAL A 16 -8.06 -15.21 -8.38
N ASP A 17 -6.84 -15.66 -8.14
CA ASP A 17 -6.50 -17.07 -7.87
C ASP A 17 -6.09 -17.25 -6.41
N PRO A 18 -7.01 -17.69 -5.53
CA PRO A 18 -6.72 -17.90 -4.12
C PRO A 18 -5.73 -19.04 -3.88
N ALA A 19 -5.69 -20.05 -4.74
CA ALA A 19 -4.79 -21.18 -4.56
C ALA A 19 -3.32 -20.81 -4.74
N ASN A 20 -3.05 -19.88 -5.65
CA ASN A 20 -1.70 -19.37 -5.92
C ASN A 20 -1.43 -18.01 -5.26
N MET A 21 -2.40 -17.44 -4.53
CA MET A 21 -2.27 -16.15 -3.86
C MET A 21 -1.87 -15.02 -4.83
N VAL A 22 -2.52 -14.97 -5.99
CA VAL A 22 -2.24 -13.96 -7.03
C VAL A 22 -3.51 -13.36 -7.59
N ALA A 23 -3.42 -12.13 -8.12
CA ALA A 23 -4.42 -11.55 -8.97
C ALA A 23 -3.79 -11.02 -10.25
N VAL A 24 -4.57 -11.06 -11.34
CA VAL A 24 -4.22 -10.48 -12.63
C VAL A 24 -5.25 -9.41 -12.98
N ALA A 25 -4.77 -8.21 -13.24
CA ALA A 25 -5.64 -7.09 -13.51
C ALA A 25 -5.06 -6.15 -14.58
N GLN A 26 -5.93 -5.49 -15.32
CA GLN A 26 -5.53 -4.47 -16.27
C GLN A 26 -5.04 -3.19 -15.55
N ALA A 27 -4.18 -2.43 -16.20
CA ALA A 27 -3.51 -1.27 -15.63
C ALA A 27 -4.45 -0.15 -15.14
N GLY A 28 -5.63 -0.01 -15.73
CA GLY A 28 -6.63 0.99 -15.34
C GLY A 28 -7.57 0.57 -14.20
N VAL A 29 -7.37 -0.62 -13.60
CA VAL A 29 -8.12 -1.02 -12.39
C VAL A 29 -7.77 -0.09 -11.24
N VAL A 30 -8.78 0.48 -10.58
CA VAL A 30 -8.61 1.30 -9.38
C VAL A 30 -8.12 0.41 -8.23
N THR A 31 -7.15 0.89 -7.47
CA THR A 31 -6.53 0.12 -6.39
C THR A 31 -7.54 -0.36 -5.36
N ALA A 32 -8.45 0.53 -4.92
CA ALA A 32 -9.50 0.18 -3.97
C ALA A 32 -10.47 -0.89 -4.50
N ASP A 33 -10.73 -0.92 -5.82
CA ASP A 33 -11.60 -1.94 -6.43
C ASP A 33 -10.94 -3.32 -6.39
N LEU A 34 -9.62 -3.39 -6.65
CA LEU A 34 -8.87 -4.63 -6.49
C LEU A 34 -8.86 -5.09 -5.03
N GLN A 35 -8.58 -4.17 -4.09
CA GLN A 35 -8.58 -4.46 -2.65
C GLN A 35 -9.93 -5.05 -2.23
N ALA A 36 -11.04 -4.39 -2.56
CA ALA A 36 -12.38 -4.85 -2.24
C ALA A 36 -12.71 -6.23 -2.87
N GLU A 37 -12.24 -6.50 -4.09
CA GLU A 37 -12.48 -7.78 -4.77
C GLU A 37 -11.73 -8.93 -4.11
N VAL A 38 -10.46 -8.71 -3.73
CA VAL A 38 -9.66 -9.78 -3.09
C VAL A 38 -10.09 -10.01 -1.64
N GLU A 39 -10.49 -8.96 -0.91
CA GLU A 39 -10.98 -9.05 0.48
C GLU A 39 -12.27 -9.88 0.57
N ARG A 40 -13.19 -9.78 -0.39
CA ARG A 40 -14.38 -10.66 -0.47
C ARG A 40 -14.03 -12.14 -0.56
N ARG A 41 -12.79 -12.48 -0.91
CA ARG A 41 -12.28 -13.86 -1.01
C ARG A 41 -11.34 -14.24 0.11
N GLY A 42 -11.27 -13.45 1.18
CA GLY A 42 -10.38 -13.68 2.32
C GLY A 42 -8.90 -13.41 2.01
N LEU A 43 -8.63 -12.63 0.95
CA LEU A 43 -7.29 -12.28 0.52
C LEU A 43 -7.02 -10.79 0.76
N PHE A 44 -5.75 -10.39 0.70
CA PHE A 44 -5.32 -9.05 1.00
C PHE A 44 -4.27 -8.53 0.01
N TYR A 45 -4.52 -7.36 -0.56
CA TYR A 45 -3.54 -6.59 -1.35
C TYR A 45 -3.10 -5.37 -0.52
N PRO A 46 -1.93 -5.43 0.15
CA PRO A 46 -1.53 -4.44 1.14
C PRO A 46 -1.23 -3.03 0.65
N PRO A 47 -0.63 -2.80 -0.55
CA PRO A 47 -0.28 -1.44 -0.97
C PRO A 47 -1.47 -0.50 -0.90
N ASP A 48 -1.32 0.59 -0.13
CA ASP A 48 -2.42 1.50 0.21
C ASP A 48 -2.02 2.97 0.05
N PRO A 49 -1.84 3.46 -1.19
CA PRO A 49 -1.63 4.87 -1.43
C PRO A 49 -2.83 5.69 -0.91
N ALA A 50 -2.59 6.89 -0.39
CA ALA A 50 -3.64 7.78 0.10
C ALA A 50 -4.74 8.05 -0.97
N SER A 51 -4.37 7.95 -2.24
CA SER A 51 -5.27 8.06 -3.39
C SER A 51 -5.90 6.73 -3.84
N SER A 52 -5.92 5.68 -3.02
CA SER A 52 -6.33 4.30 -3.40
C SER A 52 -7.69 4.23 -4.10
N ARG A 53 -8.61 5.15 -3.80
CA ARG A 53 -9.93 5.27 -4.45
C ARG A 53 -9.90 5.92 -5.85
N GLN A 54 -8.76 6.44 -6.28
CA GLN A 54 -8.60 7.16 -7.55
C GLN A 54 -7.42 6.65 -8.37
N CYS A 55 -6.32 6.25 -7.71
CA CYS A 55 -5.14 5.72 -8.39
C CYS A 55 -5.42 4.35 -8.99
N THR A 56 -4.72 4.05 -10.07
CA THR A 56 -4.84 2.78 -10.79
C THR A 56 -3.61 1.92 -10.59
N LEU A 57 -3.73 0.61 -10.80
CA LEU A 57 -2.62 -0.32 -10.68
C LEU A 57 -1.45 0.05 -11.59
N GLY A 58 -1.72 0.42 -12.85
CA GLY A 58 -0.68 0.86 -13.78
C GLY A 58 0.00 2.16 -13.35
N GLY A 59 -0.75 3.09 -12.76
CA GLY A 59 -0.22 4.30 -12.14
C GLY A 59 0.69 3.99 -10.96
N ASN A 60 0.25 3.10 -10.07
CA ASN A 60 1.06 2.66 -8.93
C ASN A 60 2.35 1.94 -9.35
N VAL A 61 2.28 1.13 -10.40
CA VAL A 61 3.46 0.50 -11.00
C VAL A 61 4.41 1.57 -11.56
N ALA A 62 3.88 2.51 -12.32
CA ALA A 62 4.68 3.55 -12.96
C ALA A 62 5.42 4.44 -11.95
N THR A 63 4.80 4.74 -10.81
CA THR A 63 5.39 5.60 -9.76
C THR A 63 6.03 4.82 -8.60
N ALA A 64 6.01 3.48 -8.64
CA ALA A 64 6.38 2.62 -7.50
C ALA A 64 5.67 3.05 -6.21
N ALA A 65 4.36 3.33 -6.30
CA ALA A 65 3.59 3.93 -5.23
C ALA A 65 3.63 3.10 -3.94
N SER A 66 3.70 3.80 -2.81
CA SER A 66 3.60 3.24 -1.47
C SER A 66 2.50 3.97 -0.70
N GLY A 67 2.29 3.63 0.58
CA GLY A 67 1.29 4.26 1.43
C GLY A 67 1.50 3.95 2.90
N ALA A 68 0.50 4.25 3.73
CA ALA A 68 0.55 4.12 5.18
C ALA A 68 1.02 2.74 5.68
N ARG A 69 0.70 1.68 4.93
CA ARG A 69 1.09 0.30 5.26
C ARG A 69 2.52 -0.09 4.86
N GLY A 70 3.28 0.87 4.34
CA GLY A 70 4.64 0.62 3.82
C GLY A 70 5.61 0.05 4.84
N LEU A 71 5.47 0.39 6.13
CA LEU A 71 6.35 -0.06 7.19
C LEU A 71 6.31 -1.60 7.39
N LYS A 72 5.13 -2.18 7.46
CA LYS A 72 4.95 -3.63 7.66
C LYS A 72 4.95 -4.40 6.36
N TYR A 73 4.30 -3.85 5.35
CA TYR A 73 3.96 -4.58 4.14
C TYR A 73 4.78 -4.20 2.92
N GLY A 74 5.47 -3.06 2.94
CA GLY A 74 6.13 -2.53 1.75
C GLY A 74 5.16 -1.79 0.81
N GLY A 75 5.61 -1.55 -0.41
CA GLY A 75 4.87 -0.81 -1.44
C GLY A 75 4.52 -1.66 -2.65
N THR A 76 4.11 -1.02 -3.73
CA THR A 76 3.76 -1.69 -4.99
C THR A 76 4.88 -2.58 -5.52
N MET A 77 6.14 -2.16 -5.35
CA MET A 77 7.32 -2.91 -5.81
C MET A 77 7.41 -4.31 -5.20
N ASP A 78 6.93 -4.49 -3.97
CA ASP A 78 7.03 -5.75 -3.23
C ASP A 78 5.94 -6.75 -3.64
N TYR A 79 4.92 -6.29 -4.36
CA TYR A 79 3.75 -7.10 -4.72
C TYR A 79 3.62 -7.42 -6.20
N VAL A 80 4.30 -6.68 -7.08
CA VAL A 80 4.23 -6.94 -8.53
C VAL A 80 5.11 -8.12 -8.88
N LEU A 81 4.50 -9.20 -9.37
CA LEU A 81 5.17 -10.42 -9.80
C LEU A 81 5.45 -10.43 -11.31
N GLY A 82 4.64 -9.74 -12.10
CA GLY A 82 4.77 -9.72 -13.56
C GLY A 82 3.97 -8.58 -14.18
N LEU A 83 4.37 -8.24 -15.40
CA LEU A 83 3.75 -7.17 -16.19
C LEU A 83 3.58 -7.60 -17.64
N GLU A 84 2.54 -7.07 -18.28
CA GLU A 84 2.48 -6.91 -19.72
C GLU A 84 2.72 -5.43 -20.04
N VAL A 85 3.65 -5.18 -20.95
CA VAL A 85 4.09 -3.82 -21.30
C VAL A 85 4.15 -3.68 -22.83
N VAL A 86 3.59 -2.62 -23.37
CA VAL A 86 3.76 -2.24 -24.77
C VAL A 86 4.93 -1.29 -24.88
N LEU A 87 5.96 -1.70 -25.61
CA LEU A 87 7.16 -0.91 -25.85
C LEU A 87 6.92 0.19 -26.90
N SER A 88 7.85 1.14 -27.02
CA SER A 88 7.78 2.21 -28.03
C SER A 88 7.80 1.70 -29.46
N SER A 89 8.32 0.49 -29.69
CA SER A 89 8.27 -0.21 -30.98
C SER A 89 6.87 -0.75 -31.34
N GLY A 90 5.93 -0.79 -30.36
CA GLY A 90 4.64 -1.47 -30.47
C GLY A 90 4.67 -2.95 -30.11
N GLU A 91 5.84 -3.49 -29.79
CA GLU A 91 5.97 -4.87 -29.33
C GLU A 91 5.41 -5.02 -27.91
N VAL A 92 4.75 -6.17 -27.66
CA VAL A 92 4.23 -6.56 -26.35
C VAL A 92 5.25 -7.42 -25.65
N LEU A 93 5.75 -6.92 -24.52
CA LEU A 93 6.68 -7.64 -23.64
C LEU A 93 5.94 -8.15 -22.42
N ARG A 94 6.15 -9.41 -22.05
CA ARG A 94 5.70 -9.97 -20.78
C ARG A 94 6.91 -10.26 -19.89
N THR A 95 6.85 -9.79 -18.64
CA THR A 95 7.92 -9.94 -17.65
C THR A 95 7.41 -10.68 -16.43
N GLY A 96 8.31 -11.39 -15.72
CA GLY A 96 7.95 -12.10 -14.51
C GLY A 96 6.96 -13.23 -14.75
N GLY A 97 5.99 -13.37 -13.84
CA GLY A 97 4.96 -14.42 -13.91
C GLY A 97 4.15 -14.54 -12.62
N ARG A 98 3.51 -15.68 -12.39
CA ARG A 98 2.64 -15.95 -11.24
C ARG A 98 3.40 -16.63 -10.08
N VAL A 99 4.71 -16.51 -10.03
CA VAL A 99 5.55 -17.18 -9.04
C VAL A 99 6.34 -16.17 -8.23
N ILE A 100 6.39 -16.36 -6.92
CA ILE A 100 7.13 -15.48 -6.01
C ILE A 100 8.64 -15.67 -6.19
N LYS A 101 9.09 -16.92 -6.31
CA LYS A 101 10.52 -17.23 -6.50
C LYS A 101 10.83 -17.32 -7.97
N ASN A 102 11.48 -16.31 -8.51
CA ASN A 102 12.05 -16.30 -9.85
C ASN A 102 13.47 -15.76 -9.80
N ALA A 103 14.45 -16.64 -9.99
CA ALA A 103 15.88 -16.32 -9.91
C ALA A 103 16.58 -16.40 -11.29
N THR A 104 15.82 -16.45 -12.39
CA THR A 104 16.35 -16.62 -13.73
C THR A 104 16.51 -15.28 -14.43
N GLY A 105 17.75 -14.89 -14.72
CA GLY A 105 18.09 -13.68 -15.47
C GLY A 105 17.84 -12.37 -14.70
N TYR A 106 17.82 -11.27 -15.42
CA TYR A 106 17.53 -9.95 -14.86
C TYR A 106 16.04 -9.79 -14.56
N SER A 107 15.70 -9.10 -13.46
CA SER A 107 14.31 -8.76 -13.13
C SER A 107 13.84 -7.59 -14.00
N LEU A 108 13.31 -7.87 -15.18
CA LEU A 108 12.73 -6.83 -16.02
C LEU A 108 11.46 -6.25 -15.38
N THR A 109 10.72 -7.02 -14.60
CA THR A 109 9.56 -6.51 -13.85
C THR A 109 9.97 -5.34 -12.96
N GLN A 110 11.07 -5.49 -12.19
CA GLN A 110 11.57 -4.43 -11.32
C GLN A 110 12.11 -3.21 -12.10
N LEU A 111 12.59 -3.40 -13.33
CA LEU A 111 13.05 -2.31 -14.19
C LEU A 111 11.91 -1.36 -14.59
N PHE A 112 10.69 -1.90 -14.83
CA PHE A 112 9.53 -1.10 -15.21
C PHE A 112 8.86 -0.39 -14.02
N LEU A 113 9.05 -0.88 -12.80
CA LEU A 113 8.51 -0.25 -11.60
C LEU A 113 9.22 1.08 -11.32
N GLY A 114 8.45 2.15 -11.18
CA GLY A 114 8.98 3.49 -11.00
C GLY A 114 9.54 4.14 -12.29
N SER A 115 9.30 3.52 -13.46
CA SER A 115 9.78 4.07 -14.74
C SER A 115 8.97 5.27 -15.26
N GLU A 116 7.82 5.58 -14.64
CA GLU A 116 6.91 6.67 -15.02
C GLU A 116 6.53 6.67 -16.52
N GLY A 117 6.41 5.45 -17.09
CA GLY A 117 6.04 5.27 -18.51
C GLY A 117 7.18 5.53 -19.51
N THR A 118 8.39 5.84 -19.06
CA THR A 118 9.54 6.14 -19.94
C THR A 118 10.06 4.94 -20.71
N LEU A 119 9.79 3.72 -20.20
CA LEU A 119 10.24 2.46 -20.83
C LEU A 119 9.15 1.75 -21.62
N GLY A 120 7.88 2.10 -21.41
CA GLY A 120 6.75 1.49 -22.08
C GLY A 120 5.44 1.74 -21.35
N VAL A 121 4.33 1.26 -21.94
CA VAL A 121 2.99 1.41 -21.39
C VAL A 121 2.57 0.08 -20.75
N VAL A 122 2.40 0.07 -19.42
CA VAL A 122 1.90 -1.11 -18.69
C VAL A 122 0.42 -1.30 -19.01
N THR A 123 0.04 -2.50 -19.44
CA THR A 123 -1.33 -2.87 -19.79
C THR A 123 -1.95 -3.89 -18.85
N GLU A 124 -1.15 -4.81 -18.29
CA GLU A 124 -1.57 -5.83 -17.34
C GLU A 124 -0.56 -5.96 -16.20
N VAL A 125 -1.05 -6.22 -15.00
CA VAL A 125 -0.27 -6.37 -13.77
C VAL A 125 -0.65 -7.68 -13.10
N VAL A 126 0.34 -8.49 -12.77
CA VAL A 126 0.21 -9.67 -11.90
C VAL A 126 0.70 -9.28 -10.52
N VAL A 127 -0.16 -9.39 -9.52
CA VAL A 127 0.18 -9.04 -8.13
C VAL A 127 0.10 -10.24 -7.21
N ARG A 128 1.01 -10.28 -6.23
CA ARG A 128 0.97 -11.19 -5.09
C ARG A 128 -0.10 -10.72 -4.12
N LEU A 129 -0.79 -11.68 -3.51
CA LEU A 129 -1.75 -11.46 -2.44
C LEU A 129 -1.25 -12.10 -1.14
N LEU A 130 -1.81 -11.65 -0.04
CA LEU A 130 -1.65 -12.24 1.29
C LEU A 130 -3.00 -12.74 1.80
N THR A 131 -3.01 -13.49 2.89
CA THR A 131 -4.22 -13.78 3.65
C THR A 131 -4.71 -12.50 4.32
N LEU A 132 -6.00 -12.25 4.30
CA LEU A 132 -6.60 -11.12 5.00
C LEU A 132 -6.37 -11.28 6.51
N PRO A 133 -5.85 -10.28 7.22
CA PRO A 133 -5.73 -10.31 8.68
C PRO A 133 -7.10 -10.48 9.35
N ASP A 134 -7.17 -11.35 10.36
CA ASP A 134 -8.42 -11.66 11.08
C ASP A 134 -8.91 -10.48 11.93
N ALA A 135 -7.99 -9.64 12.41
CA ALA A 135 -8.29 -8.51 13.26
C ALA A 135 -7.41 -7.30 12.92
N ARG A 136 -7.94 -6.13 13.22
CA ARG A 136 -7.23 -4.84 13.18
C ARG A 136 -7.58 -4.04 14.41
N GLY A 137 -6.63 -3.25 14.88
CA GLY A 137 -6.87 -2.33 15.98
C GLY A 137 -6.06 -1.06 15.78
N MET A 138 -6.56 0.04 16.33
CA MET A 138 -5.91 1.34 16.22
C MET A 138 -5.78 1.99 17.59
N VAL A 139 -4.68 2.69 17.80
CA VAL A 139 -4.45 3.58 18.92
C VAL A 139 -3.94 4.91 18.41
N SER A 140 -4.36 6.01 19.03
CA SER A 140 -3.79 7.34 18.81
C SER A 140 -3.17 7.87 20.09
N ALA A 141 -2.07 8.59 19.97
CA ALA A 141 -1.38 9.22 21.09
C ALA A 141 -0.96 10.64 20.72
N ALA A 142 -1.17 11.57 21.64
CA ALA A 142 -0.82 12.98 21.50
C ALA A 142 0.41 13.29 22.36
N PHE A 143 1.39 13.97 21.78
CA PHE A 143 2.66 14.32 22.41
C PHE A 143 2.84 15.83 22.43
N ALA A 144 3.50 16.35 23.46
CA ALA A 144 3.80 17.78 23.53
C ALA A 144 4.84 18.20 22.48
N ARG A 145 5.73 17.29 22.08
CA ARG A 145 6.78 17.53 21.10
C ARG A 145 6.87 16.41 20.07
N MET A 146 7.31 16.77 18.87
CA MET A 146 7.50 15.85 17.75
C MET A 146 8.51 14.75 18.09
N GLU A 147 9.60 15.09 18.78
CA GLU A 147 10.65 14.15 19.13
C GLU A 147 10.13 13.01 20.02
N GLU A 148 9.23 13.32 20.95
CA GLU A 148 8.60 12.34 21.84
C GLU A 148 7.74 11.35 21.04
N ALA A 149 6.99 11.84 20.06
CA ALA A 149 6.21 11.01 19.14
C ALA A 149 7.11 10.07 18.33
N MET A 150 8.24 10.57 17.82
CA MET A 150 9.21 9.75 17.08
C MET A 150 9.87 8.69 17.96
N GLU A 151 10.23 9.04 19.21
CA GLU A 151 10.79 8.10 20.19
C GLU A 151 9.78 6.99 20.53
N ALA A 152 8.50 7.33 20.66
CA ALA A 152 7.44 6.34 20.87
C ALA A 152 7.32 5.34 19.70
N VAL A 153 7.36 5.80 18.44
CA VAL A 153 7.35 4.92 17.27
C VAL A 153 8.57 3.98 17.28
N ILE A 154 9.76 4.52 17.57
CA ILE A 154 10.98 3.70 17.69
C ILE A 154 10.83 2.68 18.82
N GLY A 155 10.27 3.11 19.96
CA GLY A 155 9.97 2.24 21.12
C GLY A 155 9.08 1.06 20.75
N LEU A 156 8.02 1.28 19.96
CA LEU A 156 7.15 0.21 19.45
C LEU A 156 7.96 -0.83 18.64
N LEU A 157 8.79 -0.37 17.72
CA LEU A 157 9.59 -1.26 16.87
C LEU A 157 10.61 -2.05 17.69
N LEU A 158 11.29 -1.41 18.64
CA LEU A 158 12.25 -2.06 19.54
C LEU A 158 11.57 -3.06 20.49
N ALA A 159 10.30 -2.83 20.84
CA ALA A 159 9.48 -3.78 21.59
C ALA A 159 8.98 -4.95 20.74
N GLY A 160 9.32 -5.00 19.44
CA GLY A 160 8.90 -6.06 18.50
C GLY A 160 7.46 -5.90 18.00
N ILE A 161 6.85 -4.73 18.19
CA ILE A 161 5.54 -4.40 17.61
C ILE A 161 5.80 -3.74 16.26
N VAL A 162 5.42 -4.40 15.16
CA VAL A 162 5.51 -3.85 13.81
C VAL A 162 4.12 -3.39 13.37
N PRO A 163 3.83 -2.08 13.41
CA PRO A 163 2.52 -1.56 13.04
C PRO A 163 2.19 -1.82 11.58
N ALA A 164 0.92 -2.14 11.32
CA ALA A 164 0.38 -2.23 9.96
C ALA A 164 0.45 -0.87 9.25
N ALA A 165 0.16 0.22 9.99
CA ALA A 165 0.34 1.58 9.54
C ALA A 165 0.72 2.51 10.70
N VAL A 166 1.51 3.53 10.40
CA VAL A 166 1.82 4.65 11.31
C VAL A 166 1.65 5.95 10.55
N GLU A 167 0.79 6.81 11.08
CA GLU A 167 0.60 8.16 10.57
C GLU A 167 0.99 9.17 11.65
N LEU A 168 1.70 10.22 11.25
CA LEU A 168 2.15 11.28 12.12
C LEU A 168 1.62 12.61 11.59
N MET A 169 1.01 13.40 12.46
CA MET A 169 0.58 14.77 12.17
C MET A 169 1.27 15.74 13.12
N ASP A 170 1.82 16.82 12.59
CA ASP A 170 2.28 17.95 13.39
C ASP A 170 1.12 18.81 13.91
N GLN A 171 1.40 19.74 14.79
CA GLN A 171 0.39 20.62 15.37
C GLN A 171 -0.41 21.42 14.32
N THR A 172 0.27 21.87 13.27
CA THR A 172 -0.37 22.65 12.19
C THR A 172 -1.38 21.78 11.47
N THR A 173 -0.98 20.57 11.10
CA THR A 173 -1.85 19.58 10.43
C THR A 173 -3.04 19.21 11.33
N VAL A 174 -2.81 18.92 12.62
CA VAL A 174 -3.87 18.61 13.60
C VAL A 174 -4.86 19.77 13.68
N SER A 175 -4.38 21.01 13.76
CA SER A 175 -5.24 22.19 13.85
C SER A 175 -6.08 22.40 12.58
N CYS A 176 -5.48 22.26 11.39
CA CYS A 176 -6.19 22.36 10.11
C CYS A 176 -7.27 21.27 9.97
N VAL A 177 -6.95 20.03 10.35
CA VAL A 177 -7.89 18.91 10.30
C VAL A 177 -9.02 19.13 11.28
N GLU A 178 -8.74 19.58 12.49
CA GLU A 178 -9.77 19.87 13.51
C GLU A 178 -10.71 21.00 13.09
N GLU A 179 -10.16 22.07 12.47
CA GLU A 179 -10.97 23.17 11.93
C GLU A 179 -11.95 22.70 10.86
N TYR A 180 -11.59 21.68 10.10
CA TYR A 180 -12.45 21.11 9.06
C TYR A 180 -13.43 20.06 9.58
N LEU A 181 -12.97 19.13 10.44
CA LEU A 181 -13.74 17.96 10.89
C LEU A 181 -14.56 18.23 12.15
N HIS A 182 -14.10 19.14 13.03
CA HIS A 182 -14.67 19.37 14.37
C HIS A 182 -14.79 18.05 15.19
N GLY A 183 -13.72 17.21 15.11
CA GLY A 183 -13.69 15.86 15.68
C GLY A 183 -13.19 15.80 17.13
N GLY A 184 -12.77 16.92 17.73
CA GLY A 184 -12.21 16.96 19.08
C GLY A 184 -10.74 16.53 19.12
N LEU A 185 -9.99 16.74 18.03
CA LEU A 185 -8.56 16.44 18.00
C LEU A 185 -7.76 17.34 18.95
N PRO A 186 -6.65 16.86 19.52
CA PRO A 186 -5.86 17.59 20.51
C PRO A 186 -5.00 18.68 19.84
N THR A 187 -5.58 19.84 19.52
CA THR A 187 -4.88 20.97 18.87
C THR A 187 -3.75 21.58 19.69
N TRP A 188 -3.66 21.23 21.00
CA TRP A 188 -2.55 21.60 21.89
C TRP A 188 -1.30 20.74 21.65
N ALA A 189 -1.44 19.57 21.01
CA ALA A 189 -0.35 18.63 20.83
C ALA A 189 0.64 19.14 19.76
N GLY A 190 1.94 19.03 20.05
CA GLY A 190 3.00 19.27 19.09
C GLY A 190 3.06 18.17 18.02
N ALA A 191 2.60 16.96 18.37
CA ALA A 191 2.43 15.85 17.43
C ALA A 191 1.29 14.91 17.84
N LEU A 192 0.60 14.34 16.85
CA LEU A 192 -0.36 13.25 17.02
C LEU A 192 0.09 12.08 16.16
N ILE A 193 0.20 10.89 16.76
CA ILE A 193 0.44 9.65 16.02
C ILE A 193 -0.83 8.79 16.03
N MET A 194 -1.06 8.10 14.92
CA MET A 194 -2.03 7.03 14.79
C MET A 194 -1.31 5.77 14.39
N VAL A 195 -1.50 4.71 15.15
CA VAL A 195 -0.84 3.42 14.97
C VAL A 195 -1.90 2.36 14.75
N GLU A 196 -1.88 1.71 13.60
CA GLU A 196 -2.72 0.55 13.29
C GLU A 196 -1.88 -0.71 13.47
N VAL A 197 -2.42 -1.72 14.16
CA VAL A 197 -1.87 -3.07 14.23
C VAL A 197 -2.88 -4.05 13.66
N ASP A 198 -2.40 -5.11 13.01
CA ASP A 198 -3.23 -6.15 12.43
C ASP A 198 -2.58 -7.54 12.56
N GLY A 199 -3.40 -8.57 12.49
CA GLY A 199 -2.99 -9.96 12.61
C GLY A 199 -4.12 -10.85 13.14
N ASP A 200 -3.78 -11.79 14.00
CA ASP A 200 -4.77 -12.55 14.77
C ASP A 200 -5.33 -11.72 15.94
N GLY A 201 -6.53 -12.05 16.41
CA GLY A 201 -7.23 -11.25 17.42
C GLY A 201 -6.49 -11.13 18.76
N GLU A 202 -5.82 -12.20 19.21
CA GLU A 202 -5.07 -12.18 20.47
C GLU A 202 -3.79 -11.36 20.32
N GLY A 203 -3.11 -11.48 19.20
CA GLY A 203 -1.92 -10.68 18.84
C GLY A 203 -2.22 -9.19 18.81
N VAL A 204 -3.30 -8.81 18.12
CA VAL A 204 -3.75 -7.41 18.04
C VAL A 204 -4.07 -6.85 19.43
N ALA A 205 -4.81 -7.58 20.26
CA ALA A 205 -5.15 -7.14 21.62
C ALA A 205 -3.90 -6.92 22.49
N ARG A 206 -2.97 -7.88 22.45
CA ARG A 206 -1.69 -7.83 23.17
C ARG A 206 -0.84 -6.62 22.71
N ASP A 207 -0.72 -6.40 21.40
CA ASP A 207 0.13 -5.36 20.86
C ASP A 207 -0.44 -3.96 21.12
N LEU A 208 -1.78 -3.81 21.12
CA LEU A 208 -2.45 -2.57 21.54
C LEU A 208 -2.23 -2.28 23.04
N GLU A 209 -2.30 -3.29 23.90
CA GLU A 209 -2.07 -3.14 25.33
C GLU A 209 -0.61 -2.73 25.61
N ARG A 210 0.35 -3.42 25.00
CA ARG A 210 1.79 -3.11 25.13
C ARG A 210 2.12 -1.73 24.58
N GLY A 211 1.55 -1.36 23.44
CA GLY A 211 1.77 -0.06 22.81
C GLY A 211 1.26 1.13 23.64
N ARG A 212 0.23 0.94 24.46
CA ARG A 212 -0.27 1.97 25.39
C ARG A 212 0.64 2.21 26.59
N GLY A 213 1.52 1.27 26.88
CA GLY A 213 2.46 1.35 28.02
C GLY A 213 3.84 1.91 27.67
N LEU A 214 4.10 2.16 26.38
CA LEU A 214 5.34 2.75 25.85
C LEU A 214 5.16 4.25 25.61
#